data_750c6f184ec7b20df70cb80e750d0573
#
_entry.id   750c6f184ec7b20df70cb80e750d0573
#
_cell.length_a   1.000
_cell.length_b   1.000
_cell.length_c   1.000
_cell.angle_alpha   90.00
_cell.angle_beta   90.00
_cell.angle_gamma   90.00
#
_symmetry.space_group_name_H-M   'P 1'
#
loop_
_entity.id
_entity.type
_entity.pdbx_description
1 polymer ?
#
loop_
_entity_poly.entity_id
_entity_poly.type
_entity_poly.pdbx_seq_one_letter_code
_entity_poly.pdbx_strand_id
1 'polypeptide(L)'
;MNQTINKYSKQIIIVNSIFILFWLTISIFPFIWTLWGSFKVKADFFSRADWTYALSGFNTLIETGATTTIKAYLESWTEGEFGRATMNTMIVTVSVVSISLFLGTLGAYALSRSTFKYTFYILIIALVFRAMPHITLVSGYLFPFFQLNIWGILPTTIIVLVAINQPFTLWLLYSFFKTVPKELDESALIDGCSYFQAFRYICLLYTSPAHETRIHLV
;
A
#
# COMPACT_ATOMS: atom_id res chain seq x y z
N MET A 1 -0.28 -42.53 21.86
CA MET A 1 -1.05 -41.33 21.51
C MET A 1 -0.17 -40.15 21.06
N ASN A 2 0.96 -39.85 21.67
CA ASN A 2 1.85 -38.75 21.28
C ASN A 2 2.56 -38.93 19.92
N GLN A 3 2.89 -40.15 19.49
CA GLN A 3 3.59 -40.37 18.20
C GLN A 3 2.70 -40.18 16.97
N THR A 4 1.41 -40.51 17.07
CA THR A 4 0.45 -40.29 15.99
C THR A 4 0.13 -38.80 15.78
N ILE A 5 -0.01 -38.03 16.86
CA ILE A 5 -0.22 -36.57 16.79
C ILE A 5 0.99 -35.89 16.10
N ASN A 6 2.19 -36.32 16.42
CA ASN A 6 3.41 -35.75 15.84
C ASN A 6 3.56 -36.09 14.33
N LYS A 7 3.09 -37.24 13.88
CA LYS A 7 3.09 -37.66 12.48
C LYS A 7 2.09 -36.84 11.63
N TYR A 8 0.88 -36.62 12.12
CA TYR A 8 -0.13 -35.77 11.46
C TYR A 8 0.31 -34.32 11.41
N SER A 9 0.91 -33.81 12.47
CA SER A 9 1.47 -32.45 12.49
C SER A 9 2.54 -32.25 11.42
N LYS A 10 3.45 -33.20 11.24
CA LYS A 10 4.49 -33.14 10.17
C LYS A 10 3.88 -33.19 8.75
N GLN A 11 2.89 -34.02 8.53
CA GLN A 11 2.21 -34.13 7.24
C GLN A 11 1.46 -32.82 6.88
N ILE A 12 0.77 -32.23 7.84
CA ILE A 12 0.10 -30.94 7.65
C ILE A 12 1.09 -29.84 7.34
N ILE A 13 2.22 -29.79 8.04
CA ILE A 13 3.29 -28.83 7.77
C ILE A 13 3.84 -28.99 6.35
N ILE A 14 4.09 -30.21 5.91
CA ILE A 14 4.58 -30.50 4.56
C ILE A 14 3.56 -30.04 3.50
N VAL A 15 2.30 -30.41 3.65
CA VAL A 15 1.24 -30.02 2.71
C VAL A 15 1.09 -28.51 2.65
N ASN A 16 1.07 -27.83 3.81
CA ASN A 16 1.00 -26.38 3.86
C ASN A 16 2.23 -25.71 3.22
N SER A 17 3.43 -26.27 3.45
CA SER A 17 4.65 -25.76 2.84
C SER A 17 4.65 -25.89 1.32
N ILE A 18 4.17 -27.02 0.80
CA ILE A 18 4.01 -27.24 -0.66
C ILE A 18 3.01 -26.24 -1.24
N PHE A 19 1.87 -26.04 -0.56
CA PHE A 19 0.86 -25.08 -1.00
C PHE A 19 1.38 -23.64 -1.01
N ILE A 20 2.11 -23.24 0.06
CA ILE A 20 2.74 -21.91 0.15
C ILE A 20 3.78 -21.74 -0.96
N LEU A 21 4.64 -22.74 -1.18
CA LEU A 21 5.67 -22.69 -2.21
C LEU A 21 5.06 -22.55 -3.61
N PHE A 22 4.00 -23.33 -3.90
CA PHE A 22 3.26 -23.26 -5.16
C PHE A 22 2.67 -21.85 -5.37
N TRP A 23 1.99 -21.31 -4.36
CA TRP A 23 1.41 -19.97 -4.43
C TRP A 23 2.47 -18.87 -4.57
N LEU A 24 3.57 -19.00 -3.85
CA LEU A 24 4.71 -18.11 -3.94
C LEU A 24 5.32 -18.10 -5.35
N THR A 25 5.47 -19.28 -5.96
CA THR A 25 6.00 -19.43 -7.32
C THR A 25 5.11 -18.71 -8.33
N ILE A 26 3.78 -18.90 -8.26
CA ILE A 26 2.83 -18.20 -9.12
C ILE A 26 2.88 -16.67 -8.90
N SER A 27 2.98 -16.25 -7.64
CA SER A 27 3.03 -14.82 -7.30
C SER A 27 4.31 -14.14 -7.75
N ILE A 28 5.46 -14.82 -7.70
CA ILE A 28 6.77 -14.28 -8.09
C ILE A 28 6.97 -14.36 -9.61
N PHE A 29 6.33 -15.30 -10.29
CA PHE A 29 6.50 -15.52 -11.74
C PHE A 29 6.37 -14.25 -12.57
N PRO A 30 5.33 -13.40 -12.42
CA PRO A 30 5.22 -12.17 -13.23
C PRO A 30 6.39 -11.21 -13.04
N PHE A 31 6.95 -11.13 -11.84
CA PHE A 31 8.10 -10.26 -11.54
C PHE A 31 9.36 -10.79 -12.21
N ILE A 32 9.62 -12.11 -12.10
CA ILE A 32 10.75 -12.74 -12.78
C ILE A 32 10.61 -12.60 -14.28
N TRP A 33 9.39 -12.81 -14.83
CA TRP A 33 9.11 -12.66 -16.25
C TRP A 33 9.36 -11.23 -16.74
N THR A 34 8.91 -10.23 -16.00
CA THR A 34 9.14 -8.81 -16.34
C THR A 34 10.62 -8.45 -16.28
N LEU A 35 11.31 -8.90 -15.23
CA LEU A 35 12.74 -8.71 -15.10
C LEU A 35 13.50 -9.38 -16.26
N TRP A 36 13.15 -10.62 -16.57
CA TRP A 36 13.70 -11.34 -17.72
C TRP A 36 13.43 -10.61 -19.05
N GLY A 37 12.19 -10.15 -19.24
CA GLY A 37 11.81 -9.38 -20.43
C GLY A 37 12.59 -8.07 -20.60
N SER A 38 12.97 -7.43 -19.49
CA SER A 38 13.75 -6.19 -19.52
C SER A 38 15.16 -6.34 -20.11
N PHE A 39 15.70 -7.57 -20.13
CA PHE A 39 16.98 -7.90 -20.75
C PHE A 39 16.88 -8.24 -22.24
N LYS A 40 15.67 -8.28 -22.80
CA LYS A 40 15.46 -8.59 -24.23
C LYS A 40 15.43 -7.36 -25.09
N VAL A 41 15.92 -7.50 -26.31
CA VAL A 41 15.77 -6.46 -27.34
C VAL A 41 14.30 -6.35 -27.76
N LYS A 42 13.80 -5.12 -27.98
CA LYS A 42 12.40 -4.86 -28.31
C LYS A 42 11.87 -5.71 -29.49
N ALA A 43 12.70 -5.91 -30.53
CA ALA A 43 12.35 -6.75 -31.67
C ALA A 43 12.09 -8.21 -31.25
N ASP A 44 12.89 -8.71 -30.33
CA ASP A 44 12.83 -10.09 -29.87
C ASP A 44 11.66 -10.33 -28.91
N PHE A 45 11.24 -9.31 -28.15
CA PHE A 45 10.12 -9.42 -27.23
C PHE A 45 8.77 -9.58 -27.96
N PHE A 46 8.62 -8.97 -29.13
CA PHE A 46 7.36 -8.96 -29.89
C PHE A 46 7.35 -9.85 -31.15
N SER A 47 8.48 -10.39 -31.60
CA SER A 47 8.59 -11.02 -32.90
C SER A 47 8.21 -12.50 -32.97
N ARG A 48 8.17 -13.23 -31.85
CA ARG A 48 7.85 -14.67 -31.83
C ARG A 48 7.05 -15.09 -30.60
N ALA A 49 5.97 -15.84 -30.85
CA ALA A 49 5.13 -16.48 -29.83
C ALA A 49 5.68 -17.82 -29.33
N ASP A 50 6.94 -18.17 -29.66
CA ASP A 50 7.55 -19.46 -29.32
C ASP A 50 8.07 -19.48 -27.87
N TRP A 51 7.63 -20.47 -27.09
CA TRP A 51 8.12 -20.71 -25.72
C TRP A 51 9.63 -20.96 -25.66
N THR A 52 10.21 -21.57 -26.71
CA THR A 52 11.64 -21.78 -26.82
C THR A 52 12.41 -20.46 -26.92
N TYR A 53 11.83 -19.47 -27.59
CA TYR A 53 12.40 -18.14 -27.71
C TYR A 53 12.26 -17.30 -26.43
N ALA A 54 11.20 -17.50 -25.67
CA ALA A 54 11.05 -16.91 -24.36
C ALA A 54 12.19 -17.29 -23.41
N LEU A 55 12.71 -18.51 -23.55
CA LEU A 55 13.85 -19.05 -22.78
C LEU A 55 15.23 -18.76 -23.40
N SER A 56 15.29 -18.47 -24.70
CA SER A 56 16.55 -18.29 -25.46
C SER A 56 17.22 -16.90 -25.30
N GLY A 57 16.61 -15.99 -24.52
CA GLY A 57 17.09 -14.63 -24.35
C GLY A 57 18.51 -14.48 -23.79
N PHE A 58 19.15 -15.56 -23.31
CA PHE A 58 20.56 -15.57 -22.94
C PHE A 58 21.50 -15.49 -24.14
N ASN A 59 21.14 -16.03 -25.29
CA ASN A 59 21.98 -16.01 -26.48
C ASN A 59 22.08 -14.59 -27.08
N THR A 60 20.98 -13.84 -27.07
CA THR A 60 20.97 -12.44 -27.48
C THR A 60 21.78 -11.53 -26.55
N LEU A 61 21.78 -11.82 -25.25
CA LEU A 61 22.64 -11.15 -24.28
C LEU A 61 24.12 -11.37 -24.57
N ILE A 62 24.49 -12.59 -25.01
CA ILE A 62 25.87 -12.96 -25.37
C ILE A 62 26.26 -12.37 -26.72
N GLU A 63 25.36 -12.38 -27.70
CA GLU A 63 25.62 -11.94 -29.07
C GLU A 63 25.58 -10.39 -29.23
N THR A 64 24.66 -9.70 -28.52
CA THR A 64 24.55 -8.23 -28.61
C THR A 64 25.24 -7.48 -27.49
N GLY A 65 25.71 -8.22 -26.47
CA GLY A 65 26.40 -7.69 -25.30
C GLY A 65 25.45 -7.05 -24.27
N ALA A 66 25.83 -7.13 -23.01
CA ALA A 66 25.13 -6.51 -21.88
C ALA A 66 24.97 -4.96 -22.04
N THR A 67 25.69 -4.37 -22.99
CA THR A 67 25.65 -2.94 -23.30
C THR A 67 24.31 -2.46 -23.82
N THR A 68 23.54 -3.27 -24.56
CA THR A 68 22.24 -2.88 -25.10
C THR A 68 21.18 -2.71 -24.01
N THR A 69 21.18 -3.58 -23.02
CA THR A 69 20.22 -3.50 -21.90
C THR A 69 20.52 -2.32 -20.99
N ILE A 70 21.78 -2.11 -20.64
CA ILE A 70 22.21 -0.94 -19.85
C ILE A 70 21.91 0.35 -20.61
N LYS A 71 22.11 0.35 -21.92
CA LYS A 71 21.80 1.48 -22.79
C LYS A 71 20.30 1.81 -22.77
N ALA A 72 19.42 0.80 -22.87
CA ALA A 72 17.97 1.00 -22.80
C ALA A 72 17.51 1.60 -21.44
N TYR A 73 18.11 1.18 -20.34
CA TYR A 73 17.85 1.78 -19.02
C TYR A 73 18.34 3.23 -18.94
N LEU A 74 19.54 3.51 -19.46
CA LEU A 74 20.09 4.86 -19.49
C LEU A 74 19.26 5.78 -20.40
N GLU A 75 18.88 5.33 -21.60
CA GLU A 75 18.00 6.06 -22.51
C GLU A 75 16.64 6.36 -21.88
N SER A 76 16.04 5.38 -21.20
CA SER A 76 14.78 5.59 -20.44
C SER A 76 14.94 6.67 -19.37
N TRP A 77 16.09 6.70 -18.69
CA TRP A 77 16.35 7.67 -17.63
C TRP A 77 16.62 9.07 -18.18
N THR A 78 17.38 9.19 -19.26
CA THR A 78 17.83 10.47 -19.81
C THR A 78 16.86 11.05 -20.84
N GLU A 79 16.43 10.24 -21.81
CA GLU A 79 15.57 10.66 -22.93
C GLU A 79 14.08 10.45 -22.64
N GLY A 80 13.75 9.38 -21.88
CA GLY A 80 12.37 9.01 -21.53
C GLY A 80 11.75 9.83 -20.40
N GLU A 81 12.41 10.88 -19.91
CA GLU A 81 11.97 11.68 -18.75
C GLU A 81 11.65 10.84 -17.48
N PHE A 82 12.16 9.61 -17.40
CA PHE A 82 11.85 8.69 -16.30
C PHE A 82 12.28 9.24 -14.94
N GLY A 83 13.41 9.96 -14.89
CA GLY A 83 13.87 10.63 -13.68
C GLY A 83 12.87 11.68 -13.18
N ARG A 84 12.30 12.49 -14.09
CA ARG A 84 11.25 13.48 -13.77
C ARG A 84 9.97 12.80 -13.29
N ALA A 85 9.52 11.75 -13.99
CA ALA A 85 8.34 10.98 -13.61
C ALA A 85 8.50 10.34 -12.23
N THR A 86 9.68 9.79 -11.92
CA THR A 86 10.02 9.22 -10.62
C THR A 86 9.96 10.26 -9.51
N MET A 87 10.55 11.44 -9.71
CA MET A 87 10.48 12.53 -8.73
C MET A 87 9.05 13.00 -8.49
N ASN A 88 8.26 13.17 -9.53
CA ASN A 88 6.85 13.53 -9.42
C ASN A 88 6.08 12.47 -8.63
N THR A 89 6.32 11.19 -8.91
CA THR A 89 5.71 10.07 -8.18
C THR A 89 6.11 10.07 -6.71
N MET A 90 7.38 10.33 -6.39
CA MET A 90 7.84 10.43 -5.00
C MET A 90 7.15 11.58 -4.26
N ILE A 91 7.09 12.77 -4.87
CA ILE A 91 6.41 13.94 -4.28
C ILE A 91 4.94 13.63 -4.03
N VAL A 92 4.25 13.07 -5.02
CA VAL A 92 2.83 12.69 -4.89
C VAL A 92 2.65 11.65 -3.78
N THR A 93 3.45 10.59 -3.78
CA THR A 93 3.32 9.49 -2.80
C THR A 93 3.55 9.99 -1.38
N VAL A 94 4.65 10.70 -1.12
CA VAL A 94 4.96 11.24 0.21
C VAL A 94 3.87 12.20 0.67
N SER A 95 3.41 13.08 -0.21
CA SER A 95 2.34 14.04 0.12
C SER A 95 1.02 13.34 0.42
N VAL A 96 0.60 12.40 -0.42
CA VAL A 96 -0.65 11.64 -0.22
C VAL A 96 -0.62 10.86 1.07
N VAL A 97 0.45 10.12 1.34
CA VAL A 97 0.59 9.33 2.57
C VAL A 97 0.56 10.23 3.80
N SER A 98 1.35 11.31 3.81
CA SER A 98 1.43 12.23 4.95
C SER A 98 0.07 12.89 5.24
N ILE A 99 -0.60 13.42 4.22
CA ILE A 99 -1.89 14.08 4.38
C ILE A 99 -2.97 13.08 4.78
N SER A 100 -3.02 11.90 4.14
CA SER A 100 -4.02 10.88 4.46
C SER A 100 -3.85 10.33 5.87
N LEU A 101 -2.62 10.09 6.32
CA LEU A 101 -2.36 9.68 7.69
C LEU A 101 -2.75 10.77 8.69
N PHE A 102 -2.35 12.01 8.44
CA PHE A 102 -2.68 13.12 9.34
C PHE A 102 -4.19 13.30 9.51
N LEU A 103 -4.92 13.45 8.40
CA LEU A 103 -6.37 13.63 8.43
C LEU A 103 -7.09 12.35 8.93
N GLY A 104 -6.64 11.18 8.49
CA GLY A 104 -7.20 9.90 8.89
C GLY A 104 -7.03 9.62 10.37
N THR A 105 -5.86 9.93 10.94
CA THR A 105 -5.58 9.69 12.35
C THR A 105 -6.45 10.60 13.23
N LEU A 106 -6.54 11.88 12.92
CA LEU A 106 -7.40 12.82 13.64
C LEU A 106 -8.89 12.42 13.56
N GLY A 107 -9.37 12.12 12.35
CA GLY A 107 -10.76 11.72 12.12
C GLY A 107 -11.10 10.38 12.79
N ALA A 108 -10.23 9.39 12.67
CA ALA A 108 -10.41 8.07 13.28
C ALA A 108 -10.42 8.12 14.80
N TYR A 109 -9.51 8.89 15.39
CA TYR A 109 -9.48 9.10 16.85
C TYR A 109 -10.78 9.76 17.32
N ALA A 110 -11.17 10.87 16.70
CA ALA A 110 -12.40 11.58 17.04
C ALA A 110 -13.64 10.67 16.94
N LEU A 111 -13.76 9.89 15.85
CA LEU A 111 -14.85 8.94 15.68
C LEU A 111 -14.80 7.78 16.71
N SER A 112 -13.62 7.30 17.06
CA SER A 112 -13.45 6.18 18.03
C SER A 112 -13.86 6.57 19.46
N ARG A 113 -13.70 7.83 19.82
CA ARG A 113 -14.06 8.40 21.13
C ARG A 113 -15.47 8.99 21.17
N SER A 114 -16.04 9.25 19.99
CA SER A 114 -17.39 9.79 19.87
C SER A 114 -18.45 8.84 20.40
N THR A 115 -19.46 9.40 21.06
CA THR A 115 -20.72 8.70 21.46
C THR A 115 -21.78 8.76 20.35
N PHE A 116 -21.44 9.28 19.18
CA PHE A 116 -22.34 9.45 18.07
C PHE A 116 -22.82 8.11 17.50
N LYS A 117 -24.11 7.84 17.62
CA LYS A 117 -24.73 6.54 17.27
C LYS A 117 -24.59 6.15 15.80
N TYR A 118 -24.36 7.12 14.92
CA TYR A 118 -24.23 6.88 13.47
C TYR A 118 -22.78 6.70 12.98
N THR A 119 -21.81 6.68 13.86
CA THR A 119 -20.38 6.49 13.52
C THR A 119 -20.16 5.26 12.62
N PHE A 120 -20.84 4.17 12.94
CA PHE A 120 -20.74 2.93 12.16
C PHE A 120 -21.26 3.12 10.72
N TYR A 121 -22.38 3.81 10.54
CA TYR A 121 -22.93 4.07 9.20
C TYR A 121 -22.04 4.99 8.38
N ILE A 122 -21.41 5.99 9.01
CA ILE A 122 -20.43 6.87 8.33
C ILE A 122 -19.27 6.03 7.77
N LEU A 123 -18.73 5.11 8.56
CA LEU A 123 -17.64 4.23 8.13
C LEU A 123 -18.07 3.28 7.01
N ILE A 124 -19.27 2.69 7.09
CA ILE A 124 -19.77 1.82 6.03
C ILE A 124 -19.98 2.61 4.73
N ILE A 125 -20.61 3.79 4.79
CA ILE A 125 -20.81 4.63 3.62
C ILE A 125 -19.47 4.99 2.99
N ALA A 126 -18.47 5.34 3.79
CA ALA A 126 -17.11 5.61 3.32
C ALA A 126 -16.50 4.40 2.58
N LEU A 127 -16.68 3.17 3.12
CA LEU A 127 -16.20 1.95 2.46
C LEU A 127 -16.97 1.62 1.18
N VAL A 128 -18.27 1.91 1.12
CA VAL A 128 -19.08 1.76 -0.10
C VAL A 128 -18.54 2.65 -1.22
N PHE A 129 -18.19 3.91 -0.92
CA PHE A 129 -17.53 4.78 -1.89
C PHE A 129 -16.21 4.21 -2.40
N ARG A 130 -15.43 3.56 -1.54
CA ARG A 130 -14.19 2.89 -1.96
C ARG A 130 -14.44 1.68 -2.86
N ALA A 131 -15.57 1.00 -2.73
CA ALA A 131 -15.93 -0.14 -3.59
C ALA A 131 -16.30 0.30 -5.03
N MET A 132 -16.57 1.59 -5.25
CA MET A 132 -16.82 2.10 -6.59
C MET A 132 -15.54 2.05 -7.45
N PRO A 133 -15.66 1.79 -8.77
CA PRO A 133 -14.53 1.87 -9.68
C PRO A 133 -13.86 3.25 -9.61
N HIS A 134 -12.54 3.26 -9.36
CA HIS A 134 -11.80 4.52 -9.19
C HIS A 134 -11.92 5.45 -10.40
N ILE A 135 -12.04 4.89 -11.61
CA ILE A 135 -12.21 5.66 -12.84
C ILE A 135 -13.49 6.50 -12.83
N THR A 136 -14.58 5.96 -12.24
CA THR A 136 -15.86 6.68 -12.12
C THR A 136 -15.76 7.85 -11.15
N LEU A 137 -15.03 7.66 -10.05
CA LEU A 137 -14.77 8.74 -9.08
C LEU A 137 -13.90 9.83 -9.69
N VAL A 138 -12.83 9.45 -10.40
CA VAL A 138 -11.92 10.40 -11.07
C VAL A 138 -12.69 11.26 -12.07
N SER A 139 -13.58 10.68 -12.88
CA SER A 139 -14.36 11.46 -13.85
C SER A 139 -15.23 12.54 -13.20
N GLY A 140 -15.76 12.29 -11.99
CA GLY A 140 -16.50 13.27 -11.21
C GLY A 140 -15.67 14.45 -10.72
N TYR A 141 -14.38 14.23 -10.40
CA TYR A 141 -13.47 15.29 -9.98
C TYR A 141 -12.89 16.10 -11.13
N LEU A 142 -12.89 15.56 -12.36
CA LEU A 142 -12.36 16.24 -13.54
C LEU A 142 -13.03 17.57 -13.80
N PHE A 143 -14.37 17.59 -13.77
CA PHE A 143 -15.16 18.75 -14.16
C PHE A 143 -14.84 20.03 -13.34
N PRO A 144 -14.86 20.02 -11.98
CA PRO A 144 -14.49 21.19 -11.20
C PRO A 144 -13.03 21.61 -11.39
N PHE A 145 -12.11 20.69 -11.62
CA PHE A 145 -10.71 21.03 -11.84
C PHE A 145 -10.46 21.66 -13.20
N PHE A 146 -11.21 21.26 -14.21
CA PHE A 146 -11.19 21.94 -15.51
C PHE A 146 -11.73 23.37 -15.41
N GLN A 147 -12.84 23.57 -14.70
CA GLN A 147 -13.40 24.91 -14.50
C GLN A 147 -12.44 25.85 -13.77
N LEU A 148 -11.68 25.33 -12.81
CA LEU A 148 -10.70 26.12 -12.04
C LEU A 148 -9.36 26.28 -12.76
N ASN A 149 -9.16 25.71 -13.94
CA ASN A 149 -7.89 25.68 -14.68
C ASN A 149 -6.69 25.11 -13.88
N ILE A 150 -6.95 24.18 -12.96
CA ILE A 150 -5.93 23.51 -12.14
C ILE A 150 -5.76 22.04 -12.53
N TRP A 151 -6.26 21.65 -13.69
CA TRP A 151 -6.12 20.32 -14.23
C TRP A 151 -4.66 20.02 -14.63
N GLY A 152 -4.21 18.78 -14.36
CA GLY A 152 -2.88 18.32 -14.80
C GLY A 152 -1.71 18.74 -13.90
N ILE A 153 -1.95 19.46 -12.83
CA ILE A 153 -0.91 19.84 -11.86
C ILE A 153 -0.80 18.83 -10.70
N LEU A 154 0.39 18.69 -10.12
CA LEU A 154 0.65 17.75 -9.03
C LEU A 154 -0.31 17.91 -7.83
N PRO A 155 -0.62 19.13 -7.34
CA PRO A 155 -1.57 19.30 -6.24
C PRO A 155 -2.94 18.69 -6.49
N THR A 156 -3.48 18.78 -7.71
CA THR A 156 -4.76 18.19 -8.06
C THR A 156 -4.74 16.68 -7.93
N THR A 157 -3.67 16.04 -8.42
CA THR A 157 -3.45 14.60 -8.30
C THR A 157 -3.39 14.19 -6.83
N ILE A 158 -2.66 14.95 -6.00
CA ILE A 158 -2.55 14.70 -4.56
C ILE A 158 -3.92 14.76 -3.88
N ILE A 159 -4.72 15.81 -4.14
CA ILE A 159 -6.05 15.97 -3.54
C ILE A 159 -6.96 14.80 -3.89
N VAL A 160 -7.00 14.41 -5.16
CA VAL A 160 -7.83 13.29 -5.63
C VAL A 160 -7.41 11.98 -4.97
N LEU A 161 -6.11 11.69 -4.93
CA LEU A 161 -5.59 10.46 -4.33
C LEU A 161 -5.81 10.42 -2.82
N VAL A 162 -5.69 11.54 -2.12
CA VAL A 162 -6.05 11.65 -0.69
C VAL A 162 -7.51 11.31 -0.52
N ALA A 163 -8.41 11.94 -1.28
CA ALA A 163 -9.86 11.74 -1.17
C ALA A 163 -10.26 10.27 -1.41
N ILE A 164 -9.68 9.61 -2.42
CA ILE A 164 -9.96 8.20 -2.75
C ILE A 164 -9.45 7.24 -1.65
N ASN A 165 -8.30 7.52 -1.04
CA ASN A 165 -7.71 6.65 -0.04
C ASN A 165 -8.24 6.90 1.39
N GLN A 166 -8.79 8.09 1.65
CA GLN A 166 -9.25 8.50 2.98
C GLN A 166 -10.23 7.53 3.66
N PRO A 167 -11.25 6.96 2.97
CA PRO A 167 -12.19 6.04 3.58
C PRO A 167 -11.53 4.81 4.22
N PHE A 168 -10.55 4.23 3.53
CA PHE A 168 -9.85 3.05 4.03
C PHE A 168 -8.90 3.39 5.19
N THR A 169 -8.19 4.50 5.08
CA THR A 169 -7.30 4.99 6.15
C THR A 169 -8.10 5.26 7.43
N LEU A 170 -9.26 5.91 7.28
CA LEU A 170 -10.15 6.20 8.39
C LEU A 170 -10.67 4.93 9.07
N TRP A 171 -11.12 3.95 8.28
CA TRP A 171 -11.65 2.68 8.79
C TRP A 171 -10.58 1.87 9.52
N LEU A 172 -9.39 1.77 8.93
CA LEU A 172 -8.27 1.02 9.51
C LEU A 172 -7.84 1.63 10.85
N LEU A 173 -7.62 2.95 10.87
CA LEU A 173 -7.20 3.66 12.07
C LEU A 173 -8.30 3.71 13.14
N TYR A 174 -9.58 3.81 12.73
CA TYR A 174 -10.70 3.69 13.66
C TYR A 174 -10.71 2.34 14.38
N SER A 175 -10.53 1.25 13.62
CA SER A 175 -10.45 -0.09 14.20
C SER A 175 -9.30 -0.22 15.19
N PHE A 176 -8.15 0.36 14.86
CA PHE A 176 -7.00 0.42 15.78
C PHE A 176 -7.33 1.21 17.06
N PHE A 177 -7.85 2.44 16.95
CA PHE A 177 -8.17 3.25 18.13
C PHE A 177 -9.27 2.64 19.01
N LYS A 178 -10.13 1.79 18.46
CA LYS A 178 -11.15 1.06 19.27
C LYS A 178 -10.53 0.01 20.18
N THR A 179 -9.34 -0.50 19.86
CA THR A 179 -8.64 -1.45 20.75
C THR A 179 -7.94 -0.77 21.91
N VAL A 180 -7.71 0.54 21.81
CA VAL A 180 -7.07 1.36 22.84
C VAL A 180 -8.10 1.69 23.94
N PRO A 181 -7.87 1.32 25.22
CA PRO A 181 -8.78 1.60 26.31
C PRO A 181 -9.05 3.10 26.47
N LYS A 182 -10.31 3.49 26.73
CA LYS A 182 -10.71 4.89 26.92
C LYS A 182 -10.20 5.48 28.23
N GLU A 183 -9.94 4.64 29.18
CA GLU A 183 -9.42 4.97 30.50
C GLU A 183 -8.08 5.72 30.42
N LEU A 184 -7.31 5.47 29.36
CA LEU A 184 -6.06 6.20 29.11
C LEU A 184 -6.31 7.67 28.74
N ASP A 185 -7.35 7.95 27.96
CA ASP A 185 -7.75 9.31 27.65
C ASP A 185 -8.26 10.02 28.91
N GLU A 186 -9.08 9.34 29.70
CA GLU A 186 -9.65 9.86 30.94
C GLU A 186 -8.55 10.18 31.97
N SER A 187 -7.58 9.27 32.12
CA SER A 187 -6.42 9.50 33.00
C SER A 187 -5.60 10.71 32.57
N ALA A 188 -5.33 10.83 31.27
CA ALA A 188 -4.59 11.99 30.76
C ALA A 188 -5.34 13.32 30.97
N LEU A 189 -6.68 13.32 30.85
CA LEU A 189 -7.50 14.49 31.12
C LEU A 189 -7.51 14.86 32.62
N ILE A 190 -7.54 13.86 33.51
CA ILE A 190 -7.41 14.08 34.97
C ILE A 190 -6.06 14.67 35.32
N ASP A 191 -4.99 14.24 34.64
CA ASP A 191 -3.64 14.79 34.79
C ASP A 191 -3.48 16.20 34.17
N GLY A 192 -4.58 16.82 33.68
CA GLY A 192 -4.60 18.17 33.16
C GLY A 192 -4.20 18.31 31.67
N CYS A 193 -4.08 17.20 30.95
CA CYS A 193 -3.83 17.26 29.50
C CYS A 193 -5.07 17.75 28.74
N SER A 194 -4.85 18.54 27.68
CA SER A 194 -5.91 18.80 26.71
C SER A 194 -6.20 17.56 25.86
N TYR A 195 -7.35 17.49 25.19
CA TYR A 195 -7.70 16.39 24.28
C TYR A 195 -6.65 16.14 23.19
N PHE A 196 -6.02 17.19 22.68
CA PHE A 196 -4.96 17.05 21.68
C PHE A 196 -3.66 16.51 22.28
N GLN A 197 -3.34 16.89 23.51
CA GLN A 197 -2.19 16.31 24.24
C GLN A 197 -2.43 14.84 24.57
N ALA A 198 -3.60 14.48 25.06
CA ALA A 198 -3.99 13.09 25.30
C ALA A 198 -3.86 12.25 24.02
N PHE A 199 -4.42 12.72 22.92
CA PHE A 199 -4.27 12.08 21.59
C PHE A 199 -2.79 11.87 21.22
N ARG A 200 -1.96 12.89 21.36
CA ARG A 200 -0.54 12.80 21.01
C ARG A 200 0.20 11.78 21.89
N TYR A 201 -0.06 11.75 23.18
CA TYR A 201 0.56 10.80 24.10
C TYR A 201 0.11 9.36 23.81
N ILE A 202 -1.16 9.13 23.54
CA ILE A 202 -1.70 7.84 23.20
C ILE A 202 -1.08 7.33 21.89
N CYS A 203 -1.04 8.17 20.84
CA CYS A 203 -0.39 7.82 19.58
C CYS A 203 1.06 7.41 19.78
N LEU A 204 1.84 8.17 20.56
CA LEU A 204 3.24 7.87 20.84
C LEU A 204 3.42 6.60 21.68
N LEU A 205 2.57 6.39 22.69
CA LEU A 205 2.66 5.23 23.57
C LEU A 205 2.43 3.93 22.82
N TYR A 206 1.42 3.89 21.95
CA TYR A 206 1.06 2.67 21.21
C TYR A 206 1.88 2.43 19.93
N THR A 207 2.65 3.41 19.47
CA THR A 207 3.63 3.20 18.38
C THR A 207 4.99 2.74 18.90
N SER A 208 5.21 2.74 20.22
CA SER A 208 6.46 2.26 20.80
C SER A 208 6.49 0.72 20.87
N PRO A 209 7.54 0.06 20.35
CA PRO A 209 7.66 -1.41 20.36
C PRO A 209 7.70 -2.01 21.78
N ALA A 210 7.87 -1.19 22.81
CA ALA A 210 7.84 -1.65 24.21
C ALA A 210 6.46 -2.18 24.68
N HIS A 211 5.37 -1.88 23.94
CA HIS A 211 4.03 -2.34 24.31
C HIS A 211 3.74 -3.77 23.86
N GLU A 212 4.32 -4.23 22.74
CA GLU A 212 4.13 -5.61 22.25
C GLU A 212 4.73 -6.64 23.20
N THR A 213 5.81 -6.30 23.89
CA THR A 213 6.51 -7.20 24.82
C THR A 213 5.73 -7.45 26.13
N ARG A 214 4.81 -6.57 26.51
CA ARG A 214 4.00 -6.72 27.75
C ARG A 214 2.75 -7.57 27.58
N ILE A 215 2.18 -7.63 26.39
CA ILE A 215 0.94 -8.42 26.13
C ILE A 215 1.23 -9.92 26.11
N HIS A 216 2.46 -10.34 25.86
CA HIS A 216 2.88 -11.75 25.86
C HIS A 216 3.35 -12.30 27.22
N LEU A 217 3.30 -11.51 28.29
CA LEU A 217 3.77 -11.89 29.63
C LEU A 217 2.64 -11.98 30.69
N VAL A 218 1.36 -11.98 30.28
CA VAL A 218 0.21 -12.21 31.19
C VAL A 218 -0.58 -13.44 30.78
#